data_f2c465720763b7fcb11d6227f2ad5cbc
#
_entry.id   f2c465720763b7fcb11d6227f2ad5cbc
#
_cell.length_a   1.000
_cell.length_b   1.000
_cell.length_c   1.000
_cell.angle_alpha   90.00
_cell.angle_beta   90.00
_cell.angle_gamma   90.00
#
_symmetry.space_group_name_H-M   'P 1'
#
loop_
_entity.id
_entity.type
_entity.pdbx_description
1 polymer ?
#
loop_
_entity_poly.entity_id
_entity_poly.type
_entity_poly.pdbx_seq_one_letter_code
_entity_poly.pdbx_strand_id
1 'polypeptide(L)'
;MNHKSEFKKGDFINFEKINSYASDVIKNFNVDTPSYNVKAGKLSGGNLQKFIIGREIMSNPELLILSQPTWGIDAGSEAFIKKTIVELSQKGVSIIIISHDLDELLEVCHQISVLYEGSLSNPLNVENINITKLGKYMGGLFD
;
A
#
# COMPACT_ATOMS: atom_id res chain seq x y z
N MET A 1 -13.39 -8.92 -4.94
CA MET A 1 -13.99 -8.78 -6.29
C MET A 1 -13.07 -9.45 -7.30
N ASN A 2 -13.56 -10.23 -8.24
CA ASN A 2 -12.69 -11.06 -9.09
C ASN A 2 -12.29 -10.27 -10.35
N HIS A 3 -11.22 -9.47 -10.29
CA HIS A 3 -10.71 -8.64 -11.40
C HIS A 3 -10.49 -9.42 -12.72
N LYS A 4 -10.40 -10.73 -12.64
CA LYS A 4 -10.18 -11.58 -13.82
C LYS A 4 -11.33 -11.52 -14.84
N SER A 5 -12.55 -11.15 -14.44
CA SER A 5 -13.70 -11.06 -15.36
C SER A 5 -13.72 -9.76 -16.16
N GLU A 6 -13.17 -8.67 -15.62
CA GLU A 6 -13.21 -7.34 -16.24
C GLU A 6 -12.30 -7.25 -17.48
N PHE A 7 -11.16 -7.96 -17.46
CA PHE A 7 -10.19 -7.99 -18.55
C PHE A 7 -10.41 -9.13 -19.54
N LYS A 8 -11.59 -9.78 -19.48
CA LYS A 8 -11.98 -10.83 -20.42
C LYS A 8 -13.03 -10.35 -21.42
N LYS A 9 -12.93 -10.88 -22.65
CA LYS A 9 -13.97 -10.79 -23.69
C LYS A 9 -14.33 -12.23 -24.08
N GLY A 10 -15.33 -12.81 -23.38
CA GLY A 10 -15.56 -14.25 -23.41
C GLY A 10 -14.38 -15.01 -22.80
N ASP A 11 -13.83 -15.98 -23.52
CA ASP A 11 -12.67 -16.78 -23.08
C ASP A 11 -11.31 -16.13 -23.40
N PHE A 12 -11.30 -14.99 -24.06
CA PHE A 12 -10.08 -14.31 -24.48
C PHE A 12 -9.75 -13.10 -23.59
N ILE A 13 -8.44 -12.77 -23.52
CA ILE A 13 -7.95 -11.57 -22.83
C ILE A 13 -8.27 -10.33 -23.68
N ASN A 14 -8.83 -9.30 -23.05
CA ASN A 14 -9.07 -8.01 -23.69
C ASN A 14 -7.87 -7.08 -23.49
N PHE A 15 -6.92 -7.12 -24.41
CA PHE A 15 -5.71 -6.30 -24.34
C PHE A 15 -5.99 -4.80 -24.40
N GLU A 16 -7.03 -4.34 -25.10
CA GLU A 16 -7.39 -2.92 -25.13
C GLU A 16 -7.77 -2.41 -23.74
N LYS A 17 -8.59 -3.17 -23.01
CA LYS A 17 -8.95 -2.83 -21.62
C LYS A 17 -7.74 -2.85 -20.68
N ILE A 18 -6.84 -3.83 -20.83
CA ILE A 18 -5.62 -3.91 -20.02
C ILE A 18 -4.73 -2.70 -20.30
N ASN A 19 -4.52 -2.33 -21.55
CA ASN A 19 -3.68 -1.22 -21.94
C ASN A 19 -4.27 0.13 -21.44
N SER A 20 -5.59 0.32 -21.57
CA SER A 20 -6.27 1.49 -21.01
C SER A 20 -6.09 1.56 -19.51
N TYR A 21 -6.37 0.48 -18.80
CA TYR A 21 -6.21 0.40 -17.34
C TYR A 21 -4.77 0.70 -16.89
N ALA A 22 -3.77 0.09 -17.56
CA ALA A 22 -2.37 0.35 -17.27
C ALA A 22 -2.00 1.84 -17.50
N SER A 23 -2.50 2.45 -18.58
CA SER A 23 -2.31 3.87 -18.86
C SER A 23 -2.94 4.77 -17.81
N ASP A 24 -4.12 4.41 -17.32
CA ASP A 24 -4.81 5.15 -16.25
C ASP A 24 -4.06 5.04 -14.92
N VAL A 25 -3.53 3.86 -14.56
CA VAL A 25 -2.66 3.69 -13.39
C VAL A 25 -1.42 4.58 -13.50
N ILE A 26 -0.73 4.52 -14.64
CA ILE A 26 0.49 5.30 -14.89
C ILE A 26 0.21 6.80 -14.70
N LYS A 27 -0.88 7.28 -15.28
CA LYS A 27 -1.26 8.70 -15.22
C LYS A 27 -1.68 9.14 -13.82
N ASN A 28 -2.57 8.38 -13.17
CA ASN A 28 -3.17 8.79 -11.89
C ASN A 28 -2.20 8.66 -10.72
N PHE A 29 -1.19 7.78 -10.82
CA PHE A 29 -0.21 7.55 -9.76
C PHE A 29 1.18 8.10 -10.09
N ASN A 30 1.30 8.95 -11.11
CA ASN A 30 2.57 9.60 -11.47
C ASN A 30 3.72 8.59 -11.65
N VAL A 31 3.47 7.49 -12.34
CA VAL A 31 4.51 6.50 -12.63
C VAL A 31 5.35 7.01 -13.79
N ASP A 32 6.63 7.27 -13.51
CA ASP A 32 7.57 7.71 -14.55
C ASP A 32 7.99 6.51 -15.42
N THR A 33 7.41 6.45 -16.60
CA THR A 33 7.68 5.41 -17.60
C THR A 33 7.35 5.92 -19.01
N PRO A 34 8.15 5.59 -20.04
CA PRO A 34 7.89 6.03 -21.42
C PRO A 34 6.60 5.45 -22.02
N SER A 35 6.12 4.31 -21.53
CA SER A 35 4.87 3.71 -22.00
C SER A 35 4.39 2.55 -21.10
N TYR A 36 3.12 2.13 -21.25
CA TYR A 36 2.55 0.96 -20.59
C TYR A 36 3.17 -0.38 -21.05
N ASN A 37 3.91 -0.40 -22.16
CA ASN A 37 4.57 -1.60 -22.68
C ASN A 37 5.91 -1.90 -22.01
N VAL A 38 6.41 -1.02 -21.14
CA VAL A 38 7.64 -1.24 -20.41
C VAL A 38 7.45 -2.40 -19.43
N LYS A 39 8.40 -3.34 -19.42
CA LYS A 39 8.39 -4.43 -18.43
C LYS A 39 8.52 -3.84 -17.02
N ALA A 40 7.66 -4.27 -16.09
CA ALA A 40 7.65 -3.78 -14.71
C ALA A 40 9.04 -3.86 -14.02
N GLY A 41 9.82 -4.90 -14.29
CA GLY A 41 11.18 -5.04 -13.77
C GLY A 41 12.22 -4.03 -14.31
N LYS A 42 11.82 -3.14 -15.24
CA LYS A 42 12.67 -2.02 -15.72
C LYS A 42 12.30 -0.68 -15.06
N LEU A 43 11.26 -0.65 -14.27
CA LEU A 43 10.89 0.54 -13.49
C LEU A 43 11.85 0.70 -12.31
N SER A 44 12.08 1.95 -11.88
CA SER A 44 12.72 2.20 -10.59
C SER A 44 11.85 1.67 -9.45
N GLY A 45 12.45 1.39 -8.28
CA GLY A 45 11.71 0.89 -7.12
C GLY A 45 10.48 1.73 -6.79
N GLY A 46 10.63 3.06 -6.73
CA GLY A 46 9.52 3.98 -6.46
C GLY A 46 8.43 3.94 -7.53
N ASN A 47 8.78 3.88 -8.80
CA ASN A 47 7.80 3.78 -9.89
C ASN A 47 7.09 2.43 -9.91
N LEU A 48 7.80 1.35 -9.57
CA LEU A 48 7.19 0.03 -9.41
C LEU A 48 6.19 0.01 -8.26
N GLN A 49 6.53 0.57 -7.10
CA GLN A 49 5.63 0.67 -5.94
C GLN A 49 4.40 1.52 -6.25
N LYS A 50 4.58 2.70 -6.86
CA LYS A 50 3.46 3.53 -7.32
C LYS A 50 2.53 2.76 -8.26
N PHE A 51 3.07 1.99 -9.20
CA PHE A 51 2.28 1.19 -10.12
C PHE A 51 1.51 0.07 -9.41
N ILE A 52 2.17 -0.68 -8.51
CA ILE A 52 1.55 -1.78 -7.77
C ILE A 52 0.40 -1.24 -6.89
N ILE A 53 0.67 -0.22 -6.08
CA ILE A 53 -0.32 0.39 -5.19
C ILE A 53 -1.45 1.01 -6.00
N GLY A 54 -1.14 1.75 -7.07
CA GLY A 54 -2.12 2.34 -7.96
C GLY A 54 -3.06 1.32 -8.59
N ARG A 55 -2.53 0.21 -9.03
CA ARG A 55 -3.30 -0.90 -9.58
C ARG A 55 -4.30 -1.46 -8.56
N GLU A 56 -3.88 -1.66 -7.31
CA GLU A 56 -4.77 -2.18 -6.26
C GLU A 56 -5.84 -1.14 -5.87
N ILE A 57 -5.46 0.14 -5.77
CA ILE A 57 -6.39 1.22 -5.43
C ILE A 57 -7.46 1.43 -6.51
N MET A 58 -7.08 1.41 -7.78
CA MET A 58 -8.02 1.57 -8.90
C MET A 58 -9.04 0.42 -9.01
N SER A 59 -8.79 -0.66 -8.30
CA SER A 59 -9.77 -1.73 -8.16
C SER A 59 -10.91 -1.43 -7.18
N ASN A 60 -10.92 -0.25 -6.57
CA ASN A 60 -11.88 0.17 -5.56
C ASN A 60 -12.04 -0.86 -4.41
N PRO A 61 -10.95 -1.19 -3.69
CA PRO A 61 -11.01 -2.15 -2.61
C PRO A 61 -11.77 -1.59 -1.41
N GLU A 62 -12.50 -2.45 -0.71
CA GLU A 62 -13.05 -2.14 0.63
C GLU A 62 -11.98 -2.31 1.72
N LEU A 63 -11.04 -3.23 1.48
CA LEU A 63 -9.88 -3.49 2.34
C LEU A 63 -8.61 -3.55 1.48
N LEU A 64 -7.58 -2.80 1.89
CA LEU A 64 -6.26 -2.80 1.29
C LEU A 64 -5.23 -3.28 2.31
N ILE A 65 -4.44 -4.28 1.94
CA ILE A 65 -3.34 -4.79 2.78
C ILE A 65 -2.02 -4.47 2.09
N LEU A 66 -1.17 -3.72 2.76
CA LEU A 66 0.13 -3.28 2.26
C LEU A 66 1.25 -3.84 3.14
N SER A 67 2.24 -4.45 2.52
CA SER A 67 3.45 -4.93 3.20
C SER A 67 4.65 -4.13 2.72
N GLN A 68 5.32 -3.44 3.64
CA GLN A 68 6.51 -2.61 3.38
C GLN A 68 6.30 -1.63 2.20
N PRO A 69 5.23 -0.79 2.21
CA PRO A 69 4.83 -0.03 1.02
C PRO A 69 5.86 1.02 0.59
N THR A 70 6.71 1.48 1.50
CA THR A 70 7.73 2.52 1.23
C THR A 70 9.16 1.99 1.25
N TRP A 71 9.35 0.69 1.44
CA TRP A 71 10.68 0.13 1.58
C TRP A 71 11.53 0.23 0.30
N GLY A 72 12.74 0.81 0.43
CA GLY A 72 13.72 0.87 -0.65
C GLY A 72 13.39 1.84 -1.78
N ILE A 73 12.54 2.84 -1.53
CA ILE A 73 12.17 3.88 -2.51
C ILE A 73 12.72 5.25 -2.10
N ASP A 74 12.71 6.19 -3.05
CA ASP A 74 13.12 7.58 -2.79
C ASP A 74 12.08 8.35 -1.96
N ALA A 75 12.53 9.42 -1.27
CA ALA A 75 11.69 10.22 -0.38
C ALA A 75 10.47 10.84 -1.08
N GLY A 76 10.58 11.20 -2.37
CA GLY A 76 9.45 11.75 -3.12
C GLY A 76 8.36 10.70 -3.39
N SER A 77 8.77 9.48 -3.73
CA SER A 77 7.86 8.34 -3.90
C SER A 77 7.23 7.93 -2.56
N GLU A 78 8.00 7.92 -1.48
CA GLU A 78 7.53 7.64 -0.12
C GLU A 78 6.44 8.63 0.30
N ALA A 79 6.70 9.94 0.21
CA ALA A 79 5.73 10.98 0.55
C ALA A 79 4.44 10.86 -0.28
N PHE A 80 4.55 10.55 -1.57
CA PHE A 80 3.40 10.33 -2.44
C PHE A 80 2.56 9.13 -1.98
N ILE A 81 3.19 8.00 -1.65
CA ILE A 81 2.51 6.78 -1.20
C ILE A 81 1.82 7.01 0.15
N LYS A 82 2.51 7.60 1.13
CA LYS A 82 1.94 7.94 2.44
C LYS A 82 0.70 8.83 2.29
N LYS A 83 0.79 9.91 1.51
CA LYS A 83 -0.34 10.78 1.22
C LYS A 83 -1.51 10.02 0.59
N THR A 84 -1.23 9.17 -0.38
CA THR A 84 -2.26 8.37 -1.06
C THR A 84 -2.98 7.42 -0.09
N ILE A 85 -2.25 6.78 0.83
CA ILE A 85 -2.80 5.90 1.87
C ILE A 85 -3.76 6.69 2.78
N VAL A 86 -3.34 7.85 3.26
CA VAL A 86 -4.16 8.71 4.14
C VAL A 86 -5.43 9.17 3.41
N GLU A 87 -5.32 9.65 2.18
CA GLU A 87 -6.49 10.06 1.38
C GLU A 87 -7.49 8.91 1.15
N LEU A 88 -6.98 7.70 0.98
CA LEU A 88 -7.80 6.52 0.78
C LEU A 88 -8.57 6.12 2.06
N SER A 89 -7.90 6.17 3.20
CA SER A 89 -8.50 5.97 4.52
C SER A 89 -9.62 6.98 4.79
N GLN A 90 -9.41 8.25 4.46
CA GLN A 90 -10.42 9.31 4.59
C GLN A 90 -11.65 9.07 3.70
N LYS A 91 -11.50 8.33 2.60
CA LYS A 91 -12.62 7.90 1.74
C LYS A 91 -13.34 6.65 2.25
N GLY A 92 -12.97 6.14 3.42
CA GLY A 92 -13.63 5.01 4.08
C GLY A 92 -13.07 3.63 3.71
N VAL A 93 -11.94 3.54 3.02
CA VAL A 93 -11.27 2.26 2.75
C VAL A 93 -10.55 1.80 4.03
N SER A 94 -10.77 0.55 4.42
CA SER A 94 -10.02 -0.08 5.51
C SER A 94 -8.60 -0.43 5.03
N ILE A 95 -7.57 -0.03 5.80
CA ILE A 95 -6.18 -0.26 5.39
C ILE A 95 -5.42 -0.96 6.52
N ILE A 96 -4.71 -2.03 6.17
CA ILE A 96 -3.75 -2.71 7.04
C ILE A 96 -2.36 -2.50 6.46
N ILE A 97 -1.46 -1.95 7.25
CA ILE A 97 -0.05 -1.77 6.89
C ILE A 97 0.80 -2.67 7.76
N ILE A 98 1.68 -3.43 7.13
CA ILE A 98 2.70 -4.24 7.79
C ILE A 98 4.04 -3.60 7.45
N SER A 99 4.71 -3.04 8.44
CA SER A 99 6.00 -2.36 8.26
C SER A 99 6.93 -2.60 9.43
N HIS A 100 8.23 -2.56 9.18
CA HIS A 100 9.28 -2.49 10.21
C HIS A 100 9.66 -1.04 10.52
N ASP A 101 9.21 -0.08 9.71
CA ASP A 101 9.44 1.35 9.89
C ASP A 101 8.37 1.92 10.82
N LEU A 102 8.78 2.18 12.06
CA LEU A 102 7.88 2.71 13.08
C LEU A 102 7.47 4.16 12.77
N ASP A 103 8.37 4.97 12.21
CA ASP A 103 8.08 6.36 11.89
C ASP A 103 7.01 6.44 10.78
N GLU A 104 7.09 5.55 9.77
CA GLU A 104 6.04 5.40 8.77
C GLU A 104 4.67 5.08 9.42
N LEU A 105 4.63 4.09 10.32
CA LEU A 105 3.39 3.67 10.96
C LEU A 105 2.80 4.77 11.85
N LEU A 106 3.64 5.48 12.60
CA LEU A 106 3.21 6.61 13.44
C LEU A 106 2.65 7.77 12.62
N GLU A 107 3.13 7.96 11.40
CA GLU A 107 2.69 9.04 10.51
C GLU A 107 1.33 8.76 9.83
N VAL A 108 1.07 7.51 9.44
CA VAL A 108 -0.06 7.19 8.57
C VAL A 108 -1.17 6.37 9.22
N CYS A 109 -0.91 5.71 10.37
CA CYS A 109 -1.86 4.82 11.01
C CYS A 109 -2.63 5.50 12.15
N HIS A 110 -3.87 5.06 12.40
CA HIS A 110 -4.63 5.45 13.57
C HIS A 110 -4.31 4.58 14.78
N GLN A 111 -3.99 3.31 14.54
CA GLN A 111 -3.69 2.31 15.55
C GLN A 111 -2.52 1.44 15.12
N ILE A 112 -1.72 1.00 16.09
CA ILE A 112 -0.58 0.10 15.88
C ILE A 112 -0.74 -1.11 16.80
N SER A 113 -0.56 -2.31 16.25
CA SER A 113 -0.40 -3.56 16.98
C SER A 113 0.96 -4.17 16.67
N VAL A 114 1.58 -4.77 17.65
CA VAL A 114 2.87 -5.44 17.50
C VAL A 114 2.67 -6.95 17.37
N LEU A 115 3.29 -7.54 16.36
CA LEU A 115 3.37 -8.99 16.17
C LEU A 115 4.73 -9.49 16.69
N TYR A 116 4.72 -10.34 17.71
CA TYR A 116 5.91 -10.95 18.27
C TYR A 116 5.70 -12.45 18.48
N GLU A 117 6.57 -13.27 17.90
CA GLU A 117 6.54 -14.74 18.00
C GLU A 117 5.14 -15.38 17.81
N GLY A 118 4.40 -14.88 16.81
CA GLY A 118 3.06 -15.38 16.48
C GLY A 118 1.92 -14.84 17.33
N SER A 119 2.21 -13.97 18.31
CA SER A 119 1.22 -13.29 19.16
C SER A 119 1.06 -11.84 18.74
N LEU A 120 -0.19 -11.35 18.69
CA LEU A 120 -0.52 -9.98 18.35
C LEU A 120 -0.93 -9.21 19.60
N SER A 121 -0.33 -8.04 19.83
CA SER A 121 -0.68 -7.18 20.95
C SER A 121 -2.06 -6.56 20.79
N ASN A 122 -2.64 -6.07 21.88
CA ASN A 122 -3.75 -5.12 21.81
C ASN A 122 -3.35 -3.87 21.00
N PRO A 123 -4.29 -3.27 20.23
CA PRO A 123 -4.01 -2.08 19.46
C PRO A 123 -3.75 -0.88 20.39
N LEU A 124 -2.75 -0.08 20.04
CA LEU A 124 -2.43 1.20 20.67
C LEU A 124 -2.87 2.33 19.74
N ASN A 125 -3.59 3.32 20.26
CA ASN A 125 -3.98 4.48 19.48
C ASN A 125 -2.78 5.42 19.30
N VAL A 126 -2.49 5.82 18.06
CA VAL A 126 -1.32 6.62 17.71
C VAL A 126 -1.38 8.03 18.28
N GLU A 127 -2.55 8.67 18.35
CA GLU A 127 -2.71 10.05 18.87
C GLU A 127 -2.19 10.23 20.29
N ASN A 128 -2.26 9.20 21.13
CA ASN A 128 -1.80 9.23 22.52
C ASN A 128 -0.96 7.99 22.87
N ILE A 129 -0.13 7.59 21.90
CA ILE A 129 0.68 6.39 22.05
C ILE A 129 1.75 6.55 23.15
N ASN A 130 1.82 5.56 24.02
CA ASN A 130 2.90 5.47 24.99
C ASN A 130 4.07 4.70 24.36
N ILE A 131 5.13 5.42 24.00
CA ILE A 131 6.32 4.86 23.35
C ILE A 131 7.00 3.80 24.23
N THR A 132 7.00 3.96 25.57
CA THR A 132 7.56 2.96 26.49
C THR A 132 6.74 1.66 26.45
N LYS A 133 5.41 1.74 26.37
CA LYS A 133 4.53 0.60 26.23
C LYS A 133 4.72 -0.09 24.87
N LEU A 134 4.79 0.69 23.81
CA LEU A 134 5.09 0.17 22.47
C LEU A 134 6.44 -0.59 22.44
N GLY A 135 7.49 -0.01 23.07
CA GLY A 135 8.79 -0.68 23.19
C GLY A 135 8.72 -2.00 23.95
N LYS A 136 7.93 -2.08 25.04
CA LYS A 136 7.68 -3.35 25.74
C LYS A 136 7.02 -4.38 24.83
N TYR A 137 6.02 -3.98 24.05
CA TYR A 137 5.34 -4.87 23.11
C TYR A 137 6.30 -5.37 22.03
N MET A 138 7.19 -4.51 21.51
CA MET A 138 8.23 -4.92 20.55
C MET A 138 9.23 -5.91 21.16
N GLY A 139 9.40 -5.92 22.48
CA GLY A 139 10.16 -6.92 23.24
C GLY A 139 9.35 -8.16 23.66
N GLY A 140 8.10 -8.30 23.21
CA GLY A 140 7.23 -9.44 23.51
C GLY A 140 6.53 -9.37 24.88
N LEU A 141 6.60 -8.23 25.58
CA LEU A 141 5.95 -8.02 26.87
C LEU A 141 4.56 -7.39 26.66
N PHE A 142 3.58 -8.23 26.37
CA PHE A 142 2.19 -7.83 26.21
C PHE A 142 1.48 -7.78 27.58
N ASP A 143 0.53 -6.82 27.74
CA ASP A 143 -0.36 -6.74 28.91
C ASP A 143 -1.49 -7.77 28.81
#